data_c26f67e45a7cbeaf508194bc96e48016
#
_entry.id   c26f67e45a7cbeaf508194bc96e48016
#
_cell.length_a   1.000
_cell.length_b   1.000
_cell.length_c   1.000
_cell.angle_alpha   90.00
_cell.angle_beta   90.00
_cell.angle_gamma   90.00
#
_symmetry.space_group_name_H-M   'P 1'
#
loop_
_entity.id
_entity.type
_entity.pdbx_description
1 polymer ?
#
loop_
_entity_poly.entity_id
_entity_poly.type
_entity_poly.pdbx_seq_one_letter_code
_entity_poly.pdbx_strand_id
1 'polypeptide(L)'
;MLPLSTPFSSCHAKAGKPKYKLVWKDNFKGNTYDSNSWSKISRGKPDWCKKMSDDDRLYDVKDGLLILRGCVNDGSYQYEGKTDTARYVTGGLFTKGKRFIGYGKVEVRARLGCAQGAWPAIWMLPEKGGWPDNGEIDIMEHLNHDSIAYQTVHSYYTYTLKETKNPPQGATSPIRPGEFNTYTVEILPDSLVLSINGTKTLTYPRINTDKRGQYPFDQPSYLLIDMQIEGSWVGKARPEEYPVQMEIDWVKMYELKQ
;
A
#
# COMPACT_ATOMS: atom_id res chain seq x y z
N MET A 1 -3.78 -62.61 -19.35
CA MET A 1 -2.68 -61.78 -18.82
C MET A 1 -3.13 -60.31 -18.89
N LEU A 2 -3.46 -59.72 -17.76
CA LEU A 2 -3.81 -58.30 -17.63
C LEU A 2 -2.54 -57.52 -17.27
N PRO A 3 -2.27 -56.36 -17.84
CA PRO A 3 -1.13 -55.56 -17.45
C PRO A 3 -1.40 -54.82 -16.14
N LEU A 4 -0.48 -54.96 -15.18
CA LEU A 4 -0.44 -54.20 -13.94
C LEU A 4 -0.13 -52.72 -14.25
N SER A 5 -1.06 -51.84 -13.94
CA SER A 5 -0.86 -50.42 -13.94
C SER A 5 -0.18 -50.02 -12.63
N THR A 6 1.07 -49.54 -12.71
CA THR A 6 1.76 -48.91 -11.60
C THR A 6 1.22 -47.50 -11.37
N PRO A 7 0.91 -47.08 -10.13
CA PRO A 7 0.49 -45.72 -9.85
C PRO A 7 1.69 -44.81 -9.92
N PHE A 8 1.64 -43.77 -10.77
CA PHE A 8 2.56 -42.63 -10.73
C PHE A 8 2.36 -41.86 -9.43
N SER A 9 3.27 -42.05 -8.50
CA SER A 9 3.35 -41.24 -7.30
C SER A 9 3.94 -39.86 -7.68
N SER A 10 3.09 -38.84 -7.78
CA SER A 10 3.53 -37.44 -7.93
C SER A 10 4.14 -36.98 -6.62
N CYS A 11 5.47 -37.03 -6.51
CA CYS A 11 6.23 -36.33 -5.47
C CYS A 11 6.03 -34.82 -5.64
N HIS A 12 5.03 -34.26 -4.98
CA HIS A 12 4.99 -32.82 -4.74
C HIS A 12 6.05 -32.51 -3.68
N ALA A 13 7.24 -32.08 -4.13
CA ALA A 13 8.21 -31.49 -3.24
C ALA A 13 7.54 -30.31 -2.52
N LYS A 14 7.43 -30.34 -1.18
CA LYS A 14 6.99 -29.19 -0.39
C LYS A 14 7.98 -28.06 -0.66
N ALA A 15 7.57 -27.05 -1.41
CA ALA A 15 8.35 -25.86 -1.59
C ALA A 15 8.71 -25.30 -0.20
N GLY A 16 10.01 -25.11 0.05
CA GLY A 16 10.49 -24.54 1.30
C GLY A 16 9.92 -23.12 1.50
N LYS A 17 9.83 -22.66 2.75
CA LYS A 17 9.40 -21.27 3.01
C LYS A 17 10.31 -20.28 2.25
N PRO A 18 9.74 -19.23 1.63
CA PRO A 18 10.52 -18.22 0.95
C PRO A 18 11.59 -17.63 1.90
N LYS A 19 12.80 -17.44 1.40
CA LYS A 19 13.88 -16.81 2.14
C LYS A 19 14.07 -15.39 1.65
N TYR A 20 14.29 -14.47 2.55
CA TYR A 20 14.40 -13.05 2.23
C TYR A 20 15.73 -12.46 2.71
N LYS A 21 16.24 -11.46 1.98
CA LYS A 21 17.38 -10.63 2.35
C LYS A 21 16.92 -9.19 2.48
N LEU A 22 17.08 -8.59 3.67
CA LEU A 22 16.82 -7.16 3.86
C LEU A 22 17.75 -6.35 2.94
N VAL A 23 17.17 -5.51 2.08
CA VAL A 23 17.92 -4.66 1.14
C VAL A 23 17.79 -3.18 1.47
N TRP A 24 16.70 -2.78 2.12
CA TRP A 24 16.50 -1.41 2.57
C TRP A 24 15.58 -1.34 3.78
N LYS A 25 15.83 -0.37 4.63
CA LYS A 25 14.95 0.00 5.76
C LYS A 25 15.03 1.49 6.03
N ASP A 26 13.91 2.05 6.49
CA ASP A 26 13.84 3.36 7.11
C ASP A 26 13.18 3.25 8.48
N ASN A 27 13.81 3.81 9.51
CA ASN A 27 13.31 3.87 10.89
C ASN A 27 13.04 5.33 11.29
N PHE A 28 13.06 6.24 10.34
CA PHE A 28 12.80 7.66 10.51
C PHE A 28 13.63 8.30 11.63
N LYS A 29 14.94 7.94 11.69
CA LYS A 29 15.87 8.54 12.63
C LYS A 29 16.33 9.89 12.11
N GLY A 30 16.11 10.93 12.87
CA GLY A 30 16.48 12.30 12.51
C GLY A 30 15.31 13.25 12.72
N ASN A 31 15.35 14.40 12.03
CA ASN A 31 14.35 15.46 12.15
C ASN A 31 13.55 15.67 10.86
N THR A 32 13.83 14.89 9.82
CA THR A 32 13.12 14.91 8.55
C THR A 32 13.27 13.56 7.84
N TYR A 33 12.40 13.26 6.89
CA TYR A 33 12.52 12.08 6.05
C TYR A 33 13.71 12.19 5.07
N ASP A 34 14.29 11.04 4.70
CA ASP A 34 15.41 10.98 3.75
C ASP A 34 14.94 11.28 2.32
N SER A 35 15.29 12.46 1.81
CA SER A 35 14.95 12.88 0.44
C SER A 35 15.62 12.04 -0.66
N ASN A 36 16.63 11.21 -0.35
CA ASN A 36 17.19 10.24 -1.30
C ASN A 36 16.33 8.98 -1.44
N SER A 37 15.43 8.74 -0.50
CA SER A 37 14.52 7.59 -0.50
C SER A 37 13.07 7.99 -0.77
N TRP A 38 12.65 9.20 -0.38
CA TRP A 38 11.28 9.66 -0.43
C TRP A 38 11.10 10.95 -1.23
N SER A 39 9.95 11.10 -1.84
CA SER A 39 9.45 12.37 -2.41
C SER A 39 8.02 12.60 -1.95
N LYS A 40 7.61 13.85 -1.86
CA LYS A 40 6.21 14.21 -1.62
C LYS A 40 5.35 13.85 -2.83
N ILE A 41 4.16 13.33 -2.57
CA ILE A 41 3.16 13.04 -3.60
C ILE A 41 2.54 14.38 -4.05
N SER A 42 2.59 14.65 -5.35
CA SER A 42 1.96 15.85 -5.91
C SER A 42 0.45 15.70 -5.98
N ARG A 43 -0.25 16.83 -5.89
CA ARG A 43 -1.70 16.89 -6.11
C ARG A 43 -2.05 16.44 -7.54
N GLY A 44 -3.14 15.71 -7.67
CA GLY A 44 -3.63 15.19 -8.93
C GLY A 44 -5.16 15.23 -9.06
N LYS A 45 -5.68 14.68 -10.17
CA LYS A 45 -7.12 14.60 -10.43
C LYS A 45 -7.84 13.48 -9.66
N PRO A 46 -7.25 12.27 -9.49
CA PRO A 46 -7.86 11.18 -8.73
C PRO A 46 -8.16 11.58 -7.28
N ASP A 47 -9.21 11.00 -6.72
CA ASP A 47 -9.67 11.31 -5.35
C ASP A 47 -8.56 11.14 -4.32
N TRP A 48 -7.79 10.05 -4.40
CA TRP A 48 -6.71 9.73 -3.47
C TRP A 48 -5.62 10.80 -3.36
N CYS A 49 -5.31 11.55 -4.43
CA CYS A 49 -4.27 12.59 -4.40
C CYS A 49 -4.80 14.03 -4.56
N LYS A 50 -6.12 14.20 -4.60
CA LYS A 50 -6.76 15.50 -4.88
C LYS A 50 -6.52 16.56 -3.80
N LYS A 51 -6.18 16.13 -2.59
CA LYS A 51 -5.92 16.99 -1.43
C LYS A 51 -4.44 17.00 -1.02
N MET A 52 -3.57 16.32 -1.77
CA MET A 52 -2.12 16.34 -1.47
C MET A 52 -1.58 17.75 -1.53
N SER A 53 -0.67 18.06 -0.62
CA SER A 53 0.02 19.34 -0.54
C SER A 53 1.49 19.13 -0.22
N ASP A 54 2.33 20.02 -0.67
CA ASP A 54 3.77 20.01 -0.41
C ASP A 54 4.18 20.87 0.82
N ASP A 55 3.20 21.40 1.56
CA ASP A 55 3.44 22.18 2.77
C ASP A 55 4.14 21.30 3.84
N ASP A 56 5.30 21.74 4.31
CA ASP A 56 6.13 20.97 5.26
C ASP A 56 5.44 20.63 6.58
N ARG A 57 4.44 21.41 7.00
CA ARG A 57 3.66 21.17 8.23
C ARG A 57 2.87 19.86 8.20
N LEU A 58 2.66 19.27 7.01
CA LEU A 58 1.97 18.01 6.83
C LEU A 58 2.89 16.80 6.98
N TYR A 59 4.20 17.05 7.09
CA TYR A 59 5.25 16.03 7.15
C TYR A 59 6.14 16.30 8.36
N ASP A 60 6.26 15.34 9.25
CA ASP A 60 7.13 15.48 10.41
C ASP A 60 7.90 14.19 10.64
N VAL A 61 9.11 14.29 11.18
CA VAL A 61 9.86 13.15 11.70
C VAL A 61 10.24 13.47 13.14
N LYS A 62 9.62 12.78 14.05
CA LYS A 62 9.77 13.01 15.49
C LYS A 62 9.73 11.70 16.25
N ASP A 63 10.62 11.56 17.22
CA ASP A 63 10.71 10.39 18.11
C ASP A 63 10.84 9.05 17.38
N GLY A 64 11.49 9.07 16.19
CA GLY A 64 11.66 7.89 15.35
C GLY A 64 10.40 7.51 14.54
N LEU A 65 9.46 8.44 14.40
CA LEU A 65 8.23 8.25 13.62
C LEU A 65 8.17 9.24 12.47
N LEU A 66 7.78 8.78 11.28
CA LEU A 66 7.26 9.67 10.25
C LEU A 66 5.78 9.92 10.54
N ILE A 67 5.38 11.19 10.53
CA ILE A 67 4.02 11.63 10.77
C ILE A 67 3.50 12.33 9.51
N LEU A 68 2.45 11.77 8.92
CA LEU A 68 1.72 12.36 7.79
C LEU A 68 0.38 12.89 8.31
N ARG A 69 0.09 14.17 8.05
CA ARG A 69 -1.10 14.84 8.59
C ARG A 69 -2.12 15.13 7.50
N GLY A 70 -3.38 15.07 7.90
CA GLY A 70 -4.53 15.60 7.19
C GLY A 70 -5.19 16.69 8.02
N CYS A 71 -5.39 17.88 7.43
CA CYS A 71 -5.84 19.07 8.13
C CYS A 71 -6.97 19.79 7.38
N VAL A 72 -7.80 20.50 8.13
CA VAL A 72 -8.63 21.57 7.57
C VAL A 72 -7.70 22.72 7.20
N ASN A 73 -7.83 23.25 5.99
CA ASN A 73 -7.06 24.39 5.56
C ASN A 73 -7.69 25.67 6.14
N ASP A 74 -6.94 26.37 6.97
CA ASP A 74 -7.29 27.66 7.58
C ASP A 74 -6.89 28.86 6.72
N GLY A 75 -6.44 28.63 5.49
CA GLY A 75 -5.94 29.65 4.57
C GLY A 75 -4.46 29.97 4.72
N SER A 76 -3.75 29.33 5.65
CA SER A 76 -2.31 29.55 5.88
C SER A 76 -1.42 28.54 5.16
N TYR A 77 -1.98 27.40 4.69
CA TYR A 77 -1.22 26.36 3.98
C TYR A 77 -0.78 26.82 2.60
N GLN A 78 0.36 26.30 2.16
CA GLN A 78 0.94 26.58 0.84
C GLN A 78 0.87 25.34 -0.05
N TYR A 79 0.79 25.56 -1.36
CA TYR A 79 0.99 24.53 -2.38
C TYR A 79 1.76 25.15 -3.56
N GLU A 80 2.90 24.56 -3.93
CA GLU A 80 3.79 25.08 -5.00
C GLU A 80 4.15 26.56 -4.78
N GLY A 81 4.43 26.95 -3.53
CA GLY A 81 4.83 28.29 -3.14
C GLY A 81 3.72 29.34 -3.17
N LYS A 82 2.44 28.93 -3.28
CA LYS A 82 1.26 29.81 -3.26
C LYS A 82 0.31 29.40 -2.15
N THR A 83 -0.52 30.32 -1.66
CA THR A 83 -1.60 30.00 -0.70
C THR A 83 -2.49 28.91 -1.29
N ASP A 84 -2.64 27.82 -0.54
CA ASP A 84 -3.48 26.70 -0.95
C ASP A 84 -4.97 27.04 -0.73
N THR A 85 -5.78 26.86 -1.76
CA THR A 85 -7.23 27.11 -1.72
C THR A 85 -8.07 25.86 -1.50
N ALA A 86 -7.46 24.68 -1.39
CA ALA A 86 -8.19 23.46 -1.07
C ALA A 86 -8.74 23.50 0.36
N ARG A 87 -9.97 23.01 0.58
CA ARG A 87 -10.60 22.99 1.90
C ARG A 87 -9.86 22.11 2.90
N TYR A 88 -9.30 21.02 2.41
CA TYR A 88 -8.46 20.09 3.18
C TYR A 88 -7.11 19.95 2.48
N VAL A 89 -6.08 19.74 3.27
CA VAL A 89 -4.71 19.49 2.83
C VAL A 89 -4.15 18.27 3.53
N THR A 90 -3.35 17.48 2.84
CA THR A 90 -2.82 16.24 3.40
C THR A 90 -1.45 15.89 2.84
N GLY A 91 -0.68 15.13 3.64
CA GLY A 91 0.66 14.66 3.30
C GLY A 91 0.68 13.22 2.78
N GLY A 92 1.57 12.97 1.84
CA GLY A 92 1.89 11.64 1.35
C GLY A 92 3.29 11.58 0.76
N LEU A 93 3.97 10.46 0.96
CA LEU A 93 5.32 10.21 0.46
C LEU A 93 5.33 8.97 -0.44
N PHE A 94 6.21 8.97 -1.44
CA PHE A 94 6.45 7.81 -2.29
C PHE A 94 7.94 7.60 -2.58
N THR A 95 8.28 6.35 -2.93
CA THR A 95 9.68 5.99 -3.25
C THR A 95 9.96 5.95 -4.75
N LYS A 96 9.06 6.44 -5.59
CA LYS A 96 9.15 6.44 -7.07
C LYS A 96 10.49 7.02 -7.55
N GLY A 97 11.15 6.31 -8.48
CA GLY A 97 12.46 6.70 -9.03
C GLY A 97 13.63 6.60 -8.05
N LYS A 98 13.40 6.15 -6.80
CA LYS A 98 14.41 6.12 -5.72
C LYS A 98 14.58 4.74 -5.10
N ARG A 99 13.48 4.09 -4.67
CA ARG A 99 13.46 2.74 -4.11
C ARG A 99 12.31 1.95 -4.71
N PHE A 100 12.60 0.75 -5.14
CA PHE A 100 11.61 -0.19 -5.66
C PHE A 100 12.04 -1.62 -5.36
N ILE A 101 11.11 -2.53 -5.39
CA ILE A 101 11.31 -3.95 -5.15
C ILE A 101 10.58 -4.75 -6.23
N GLY A 102 11.23 -5.78 -6.76
CA GLY A 102 10.60 -6.81 -7.59
C GLY A 102 10.05 -7.92 -6.69
N TYR A 103 10.39 -9.17 -7.00
CA TYR A 103 10.05 -10.27 -6.10
C TYR A 103 10.73 -10.11 -4.75
N GLY A 104 9.93 -10.16 -3.71
CA GLY A 104 10.44 -9.88 -2.39
C GLY A 104 9.32 -9.68 -1.37
N LYS A 105 9.60 -8.86 -0.36
CA LYS A 105 8.66 -8.56 0.71
C LYS A 105 8.78 -7.09 1.11
N VAL A 106 7.63 -6.44 1.35
CA VAL A 106 7.54 -5.12 1.97
C VAL A 106 6.79 -5.23 3.27
N GLU A 107 7.34 -4.64 4.32
CA GLU A 107 6.71 -4.54 5.63
C GLU A 107 6.68 -3.08 6.08
N VAL A 108 5.53 -2.63 6.55
CA VAL A 108 5.33 -1.30 7.12
C VAL A 108 4.65 -1.43 8.48
N ARG A 109 5.22 -0.79 9.50
CA ARG A 109 4.59 -0.69 10.82
C ARG A 109 4.06 0.71 11.01
N ALA A 110 2.73 0.82 11.14
CA ALA A 110 2.04 2.10 11.22
C ALA A 110 0.91 2.08 12.24
N ARG A 111 0.62 3.28 12.79
CA ARG A 111 -0.53 3.60 13.62
C ARG A 111 -1.40 4.61 12.87
N LEU A 112 -2.69 4.31 12.78
CA LEU A 112 -3.64 5.07 11.98
C LEU A 112 -4.52 5.93 12.91
N GLY A 113 -4.62 7.21 12.61
CA GLY A 113 -5.66 8.06 13.16
C GLY A 113 -6.96 7.85 12.39
N CYS A 114 -8.08 8.02 13.09
CA CYS A 114 -9.42 7.86 12.54
C CYS A 114 -10.14 9.20 12.54
N ALA A 115 -10.80 9.52 11.44
CA ALA A 115 -11.70 10.67 11.30
C ALA A 115 -12.65 10.41 10.14
N GLN A 116 -13.86 10.97 10.19
CA GLN A 116 -14.79 10.88 9.07
C GLN A 116 -14.17 11.50 7.81
N GLY A 117 -14.12 10.73 6.71
CA GLY A 117 -13.50 11.12 5.44
C GLY A 117 -11.97 10.89 5.39
N ALA A 118 -11.35 10.37 6.45
CA ALA A 118 -9.96 9.96 6.45
C ALA A 118 -9.76 8.60 5.75
N TRP A 119 -8.73 8.53 4.91
CA TRP A 119 -8.43 7.35 4.11
C TRP A 119 -6.91 7.12 4.03
N PRO A 120 -6.25 6.77 5.15
CA PRO A 120 -4.84 6.40 5.13
C PRO A 120 -4.59 5.15 4.30
N ALA A 121 -3.52 5.16 3.50
CA ALA A 121 -3.16 4.05 2.62
C ALA A 121 -1.65 3.75 2.63
N ILE A 122 -1.34 2.46 2.45
CA ILE A 122 -0.01 1.89 2.21
C ILE A 122 -0.15 0.99 0.99
N TRP A 123 0.44 1.35 -0.13
CA TRP A 123 0.20 0.70 -1.40
C TRP A 123 1.37 0.77 -2.35
N MET A 124 1.32 0.04 -3.46
CA MET A 124 2.43 -0.05 -4.40
C MET A 124 1.94 0.05 -5.83
N LEU A 125 2.72 0.77 -6.64
CA LEU A 125 2.55 0.85 -8.08
C LEU A 125 3.84 0.44 -8.80
N PRO A 126 3.73 -0.22 -9.95
CA PRO A 126 4.89 -0.51 -10.81
C PRO A 126 5.56 0.76 -11.32
N GLU A 127 6.88 0.68 -11.52
CA GLU A 127 7.69 1.79 -12.04
C GLU A 127 7.29 2.19 -13.47
N LYS A 128 6.83 1.23 -14.27
CA LYS A 128 6.49 1.42 -15.69
C LYS A 128 5.10 0.93 -16.01
N GLY A 129 4.56 1.46 -17.10
CA GLY A 129 3.25 1.09 -17.63
C GLY A 129 2.14 2.02 -17.17
N GLY A 130 0.91 1.74 -17.60
CA GLY A 130 -0.29 2.51 -17.31
C GLY A 130 -1.29 1.75 -16.47
N TRP A 131 -1.90 2.43 -15.56
CA TRP A 131 -2.98 1.88 -14.73
C TRP A 131 -4.26 1.65 -15.54
N PRO A 132 -5.01 0.56 -15.32
CA PRO A 132 -4.78 -0.53 -14.37
C PRO A 132 -3.93 -1.69 -14.91
N ASP A 133 -3.44 -1.63 -16.15
CA ASP A 133 -2.79 -2.73 -16.86
C ASP A 133 -1.49 -3.18 -16.18
N ASN A 134 -0.77 -2.25 -15.57
CA ASN A 134 0.49 -2.51 -14.91
C ASN A 134 0.35 -3.05 -13.48
N GLY A 135 -0.87 -3.07 -12.92
CA GLY A 135 -1.16 -3.56 -11.58
C GLY A 135 -1.05 -2.50 -10.49
N GLU A 136 -1.67 -2.80 -9.33
CA GLU A 136 -1.61 -2.05 -8.08
C GLU A 136 -1.80 -3.03 -6.93
N ILE A 137 -1.08 -2.82 -5.83
CA ILE A 137 -1.16 -3.65 -4.63
C ILE A 137 -1.45 -2.74 -3.44
N ASP A 138 -2.67 -2.82 -2.90
CA ASP A 138 -3.06 -2.11 -1.71
C ASP A 138 -2.75 -2.97 -0.50
N ILE A 139 -1.60 -2.70 0.13
CA ILE A 139 -1.14 -3.45 1.30
C ILE A 139 -2.04 -3.15 2.49
N MET A 140 -2.54 -1.93 2.57
CA MET A 140 -3.49 -1.47 3.59
C MET A 140 -4.20 -0.21 3.12
N GLU A 141 -5.51 -0.22 3.22
CA GLU A 141 -6.35 0.97 3.19
C GLU A 141 -7.26 0.93 4.41
N HIS A 142 -7.54 2.10 4.98
CA HIS A 142 -8.44 2.22 6.12
C HIS A 142 -9.41 3.38 5.90
N LEU A 143 -10.66 3.21 6.28
CA LEU A 143 -11.72 4.19 6.04
C LEU A 143 -12.34 4.67 7.34
N ASN A 144 -12.41 5.98 7.49
CA ASN A 144 -13.18 6.61 8.57
C ASN A 144 -12.78 6.10 9.97
N HIS A 145 -13.73 5.45 10.64
CA HIS A 145 -13.59 4.87 11.99
C HIS A 145 -13.65 3.34 11.97
N ASP A 146 -13.39 2.70 10.83
CA ASP A 146 -13.49 1.25 10.72
C ASP A 146 -12.52 0.54 11.68
N SER A 147 -12.91 -0.61 12.20
CA SER A 147 -12.03 -1.50 12.97
C SER A 147 -11.33 -2.56 12.11
N ILE A 148 -11.40 -2.39 10.79
CA ILE A 148 -10.80 -3.27 9.78
C ILE A 148 -9.91 -2.49 8.84
N ALA A 149 -8.97 -3.18 8.19
CA ALA A 149 -8.25 -2.68 7.03
C ALA A 149 -8.68 -3.47 5.79
N TYR A 150 -8.61 -2.81 4.66
CA TYR A 150 -8.89 -3.34 3.33
C TYR A 150 -7.56 -3.65 2.65
N GLN A 151 -7.47 -4.78 1.98
CA GLN A 151 -6.34 -5.20 1.16
C GLN A 151 -6.85 -5.61 -0.20
N THR A 152 -6.34 -5.00 -1.26
CA THR A 152 -6.91 -5.14 -2.60
C THR A 152 -5.80 -5.29 -3.65
N VAL A 153 -6.14 -5.91 -4.76
CA VAL A 153 -5.27 -6.03 -5.93
C VAL A 153 -6.02 -5.49 -7.14
N HIS A 154 -5.44 -4.48 -7.80
CA HIS A 154 -5.99 -3.96 -9.04
C HIS A 154 -5.12 -4.33 -10.23
N SER A 155 -5.77 -4.70 -11.33
CA SER A 155 -5.15 -5.03 -12.61
C SER A 155 -6.19 -4.88 -13.74
N TYR A 156 -5.77 -5.04 -14.98
CA TYR A 156 -6.76 -5.10 -16.07
C TYR A 156 -7.81 -6.19 -15.85
N TYR A 157 -7.39 -7.35 -15.34
CA TYR A 157 -8.26 -8.49 -15.02
C TYR A 157 -9.32 -8.12 -13.96
N THR A 158 -8.89 -7.57 -12.84
CA THR A 158 -9.80 -7.27 -11.73
C THR A 158 -10.60 -5.99 -11.96
N TYR A 159 -9.98 -4.93 -12.47
CA TYR A 159 -10.62 -3.62 -12.61
C TYR A 159 -11.42 -3.49 -13.91
N THR A 160 -10.83 -3.87 -15.05
CA THR A 160 -11.49 -3.69 -16.36
C THR A 160 -12.42 -4.84 -16.70
N LEU A 161 -11.95 -6.10 -16.54
CA LEU A 161 -12.76 -7.29 -16.83
C LEU A 161 -13.72 -7.65 -15.69
N LYS A 162 -13.59 -7.01 -14.50
CA LYS A 162 -14.40 -7.26 -13.30
C LYS A 162 -14.33 -8.70 -12.78
N GLU A 163 -13.20 -9.37 -13.03
CA GLU A 163 -12.92 -10.72 -12.53
C GLU A 163 -12.41 -10.64 -11.08
N THR A 164 -13.31 -10.50 -10.13
CA THR A 164 -12.99 -10.16 -8.74
C THR A 164 -13.12 -11.33 -7.76
N LYS A 165 -13.62 -12.49 -8.23
CA LYS A 165 -13.96 -13.61 -7.37
C LYS A 165 -13.02 -14.81 -7.50
N ASN A 166 -12.38 -15.00 -8.64
CA ASN A 166 -11.50 -16.13 -8.90
C ASN A 166 -10.23 -15.69 -9.66
N PRO A 167 -9.11 -15.44 -8.94
CA PRO A 167 -8.98 -15.43 -7.47
C PRO A 167 -9.71 -14.23 -6.83
N PRO A 168 -9.98 -14.27 -5.50
CA PRO A 168 -10.52 -13.13 -4.79
C PRO A 168 -9.60 -11.91 -4.95
N GLN A 169 -10.15 -10.77 -5.37
CA GLN A 169 -9.42 -9.54 -5.60
C GLN A 169 -8.91 -8.92 -4.30
N GLY A 170 -9.61 -9.10 -3.19
CA GLY A 170 -9.27 -8.47 -1.94
C GLY A 170 -9.84 -9.20 -0.73
N ALA A 171 -9.43 -8.73 0.44
CA ALA A 171 -9.89 -9.19 1.74
C ALA A 171 -9.94 -8.02 2.73
N THR A 172 -10.69 -8.18 3.80
CA THR A 172 -10.67 -7.31 4.96
C THR A 172 -10.16 -8.09 6.17
N SER A 173 -9.51 -7.41 7.11
CA SER A 173 -9.05 -8.01 8.34
C SER A 173 -9.12 -7.02 9.50
N PRO A 174 -9.45 -7.50 10.71
CA PRO A 174 -9.41 -6.64 11.89
C PRO A 174 -8.02 -6.04 12.10
N ILE A 175 -8.01 -4.77 12.48
CA ILE A 175 -6.83 -4.05 12.96
C ILE A 175 -7.11 -3.53 14.37
N ARG A 176 -6.10 -2.95 15.00
CA ARG A 176 -6.21 -2.21 16.24
C ARG A 176 -6.05 -0.71 15.93
N PRO A 177 -7.15 0.02 15.64
CA PRO A 177 -7.08 1.45 15.39
C PRO A 177 -6.44 2.18 16.59
N GLY A 178 -5.60 3.18 16.33
CA GLY A 178 -4.86 3.88 17.38
C GLY A 178 -3.67 3.12 17.97
N GLU A 179 -3.43 1.85 17.57
CA GLU A 179 -2.23 1.08 17.91
C GLU A 179 -1.36 0.82 16.67
N PHE A 180 -0.09 0.49 16.88
CA PHE A 180 0.77 0.06 15.78
C PHE A 180 0.41 -1.33 15.29
N ASN A 181 0.11 -1.43 14.00
CA ASN A 181 -0.05 -2.68 13.28
C ASN A 181 1.06 -2.83 12.24
N THR A 182 1.41 -4.06 11.88
CA THR A 182 2.38 -4.37 10.82
C THR A 182 1.64 -4.90 9.60
N TYR A 183 1.80 -4.21 8.49
CA TYR A 183 1.20 -4.53 7.20
C TYR A 183 2.27 -5.08 6.26
N THR A 184 1.99 -6.20 5.61
CA THR A 184 3.01 -6.93 4.84
C THR A 184 2.44 -7.38 3.50
N VAL A 185 3.26 -7.27 2.44
CA VAL A 185 3.07 -7.98 1.19
C VAL A 185 4.32 -8.78 0.84
N GLU A 186 4.14 -10.04 0.44
CA GLU A 186 5.13 -10.87 -0.23
C GLU A 186 4.77 -10.92 -1.71
N ILE A 187 5.70 -10.50 -2.57
CA ILE A 187 5.57 -10.52 -4.03
C ILE A 187 6.39 -11.69 -4.54
N LEU A 188 5.73 -12.74 -5.00
CA LEU A 188 6.34 -13.99 -5.45
C LEU A 188 6.11 -14.18 -6.95
N PRO A 189 6.87 -15.04 -7.64
CA PRO A 189 6.64 -15.33 -9.05
C PRO A 189 5.25 -15.88 -9.37
N ASP A 190 4.63 -16.56 -8.41
CA ASP A 190 3.36 -17.28 -8.56
C ASP A 190 2.21 -16.71 -7.73
N SER A 191 2.46 -15.77 -6.82
CA SER A 191 1.42 -15.22 -5.95
C SER A 191 1.83 -13.93 -5.26
N LEU A 192 0.81 -13.13 -4.87
CA LEU A 192 0.92 -12.12 -3.83
C LEU A 192 0.35 -12.70 -2.53
N VAL A 193 1.05 -12.49 -1.42
CA VAL A 193 0.55 -12.87 -0.09
C VAL A 193 0.55 -11.64 0.79
N LEU A 194 -0.63 -11.23 1.24
CA LEU A 194 -0.81 -10.10 2.14
C LEU A 194 -1.09 -10.59 3.55
N SER A 195 -0.57 -9.85 4.54
CA SER A 195 -0.70 -10.20 5.96
C SER A 195 -0.82 -8.94 6.83
N ILE A 196 -1.53 -9.07 7.94
CA ILE A 196 -1.61 -8.04 8.99
C ILE A 196 -1.19 -8.69 10.31
N ASN A 197 -0.25 -8.07 11.02
CA ASN A 197 0.32 -8.55 12.29
C ASN A 197 0.80 -10.02 12.22
N GLY A 198 1.36 -10.42 11.07
CA GLY A 198 1.85 -11.77 10.82
C GLY A 198 0.76 -12.80 10.47
N THR A 199 -0.51 -12.42 10.51
CA THR A 199 -1.61 -13.27 10.06
C THR A 199 -1.89 -13.04 8.58
N LYS A 200 -1.83 -14.11 7.79
CA LYS A 200 -2.15 -14.07 6.36
C LYS A 200 -3.63 -13.77 6.15
N THR A 201 -3.92 -12.77 5.33
CA THR A 201 -5.26 -12.24 5.06
C THR A 201 -5.73 -12.51 3.65
N LEU A 202 -4.84 -12.32 2.66
CA LEU A 202 -5.13 -12.55 1.25
C LEU A 202 -3.99 -13.31 0.59
N THR A 203 -4.35 -14.25 -0.29
CA THR A 203 -3.44 -14.81 -1.29
C THR A 203 -4.06 -14.58 -2.66
N TYR A 204 -3.35 -13.87 -3.53
CA TYR A 204 -3.72 -13.66 -4.92
C TYR A 204 -2.78 -14.46 -5.82
N PRO A 205 -3.15 -15.67 -6.24
CA PRO A 205 -2.29 -16.53 -7.05
C PRO A 205 -2.25 -16.09 -8.52
N ARG A 206 -1.15 -16.36 -9.19
CA ARG A 206 -1.12 -16.42 -10.64
C ARG A 206 -1.89 -17.65 -11.08
N ILE A 207 -2.91 -17.49 -11.88
CA ILE A 207 -3.70 -18.61 -12.40
C ILE A 207 -3.49 -18.79 -13.90
N ASN A 208 -3.70 -20.01 -14.39
CA ASN A 208 -3.74 -20.28 -15.82
C ASN A 208 -5.09 -19.81 -16.37
N THR A 209 -5.06 -18.77 -17.21
CA THR A 209 -6.25 -18.18 -17.84
C THR A 209 -5.87 -17.50 -19.15
N ASP A 210 -6.78 -17.48 -20.11
CA ASP A 210 -6.68 -16.73 -21.36
C ASP A 210 -7.03 -15.25 -21.20
N LYS A 211 -7.57 -14.85 -20.03
CA LYS A 211 -7.95 -13.48 -19.73
C LYS A 211 -6.72 -12.63 -19.41
N ARG A 212 -6.60 -11.49 -20.11
CA ARG A 212 -5.47 -10.57 -20.00
C ARG A 212 -5.32 -9.96 -18.60
N GLY A 213 -4.06 -9.76 -18.20
CA GLY A 213 -3.69 -8.90 -17.06
C GLY A 213 -4.03 -9.48 -15.71
N GLN A 214 -4.08 -10.83 -15.60
CA GLN A 214 -4.39 -11.49 -14.34
C GLN A 214 -3.28 -11.30 -13.30
N TYR A 215 -2.00 -11.33 -13.69
CA TYR A 215 -0.89 -11.20 -12.75
C TYR A 215 0.22 -10.31 -13.32
N PRO A 216 0.07 -8.96 -13.30
CA PRO A 216 1.08 -8.05 -13.85
C PRO A 216 2.18 -7.64 -12.85
N PHE A 217 2.47 -8.46 -11.83
CA PHE A 217 3.36 -8.13 -10.71
C PHE A 217 4.79 -8.65 -10.90
N ASP A 218 5.23 -8.84 -12.15
CA ASP A 218 6.58 -9.32 -12.51
C ASP A 218 7.63 -8.19 -12.57
N GLN A 219 7.20 -6.95 -12.42
CA GLN A 219 8.06 -5.78 -12.55
C GLN A 219 8.28 -5.08 -11.22
N PRO A 220 9.40 -4.35 -11.06
CA PRO A 220 9.64 -3.60 -9.83
C PRO A 220 8.56 -2.56 -9.56
N SER A 221 8.15 -2.47 -8.30
CA SER A 221 7.13 -1.53 -7.81
C SER A 221 7.70 -0.64 -6.72
N TYR A 222 7.25 0.60 -6.68
CA TYR A 222 7.57 1.57 -5.64
C TYR A 222 6.43 1.65 -4.61
N LEU A 223 6.77 2.10 -3.40
CA LEU A 223 5.85 2.23 -2.28
C LEU A 223 5.30 3.64 -2.21
N LEU A 224 4.01 3.75 -1.88
CA LEU A 224 3.31 4.98 -1.51
C LEU A 224 2.76 4.81 -0.09
N ILE A 225 2.87 5.86 0.71
CA ILE A 225 2.28 5.95 2.05
C ILE A 225 1.66 7.34 2.15
N ASP A 226 0.37 7.41 2.36
CA ASP A 226 -0.33 8.69 2.34
C ASP A 226 -1.56 8.73 3.25
N MET A 227 -1.88 9.94 3.69
CA MET A 227 -3.05 10.24 4.51
C MET A 227 -4.11 10.90 3.62
N GLN A 228 -4.83 10.11 2.84
CA GLN A 228 -5.84 10.62 1.91
C GLN A 228 -7.07 11.17 2.67
N ILE A 229 -7.74 12.14 2.07
CA ILE A 229 -8.94 12.77 2.63
C ILE A 229 -10.00 12.95 1.56
N GLU A 230 -11.22 12.52 1.85
CA GLU A 230 -12.38 12.56 0.97
C GLU A 230 -12.22 11.77 -0.34
N GLY A 231 -13.28 11.23 -0.80
CA GLY A 231 -13.37 10.52 -2.07
C GLY A 231 -14.71 9.86 -2.22
N SER A 232 -14.95 9.29 -3.39
CA SER A 232 -16.19 8.58 -3.72
C SER A 232 -16.41 7.37 -2.82
N TRP A 233 -15.34 6.74 -2.36
CA TRP A 233 -15.40 5.55 -1.50
C TRP A 233 -15.52 5.89 0.00
N VAL A 234 -14.69 6.81 0.50
CA VAL A 234 -14.64 7.14 1.93
C VAL A 234 -15.70 8.18 2.34
N GLY A 235 -16.23 8.93 1.39
CA GLY A 235 -17.21 10.00 1.63
C GLY A 235 -16.58 11.35 1.97
N LYS A 236 -17.36 12.19 2.65
CA LYS A 236 -16.96 13.56 3.01
C LYS A 236 -16.36 13.64 4.40
N ALA A 237 -15.38 14.52 4.55
CA ALA A 237 -14.74 14.81 5.82
C ALA A 237 -15.63 15.69 6.72
N ARG A 238 -15.51 15.50 8.03
CA ARG A 238 -16.08 16.36 9.07
C ARG A 238 -14.98 17.23 9.67
N PRO A 239 -15.01 18.55 9.49
CA PRO A 239 -13.93 19.44 9.93
C PRO A 239 -13.57 19.32 11.40
N GLU A 240 -14.57 19.08 12.25
CA GLU A 240 -14.42 18.96 13.71
C GLU A 240 -13.60 17.74 14.17
N GLU A 241 -13.37 16.78 13.29
CA GLU A 241 -12.57 15.57 13.56
C GLU A 241 -11.10 15.71 13.12
N TYR A 242 -10.73 16.88 12.59
CA TYR A 242 -9.38 17.15 12.10
C TYR A 242 -8.63 18.12 13.03
N PRO A 243 -7.29 18.03 13.17
CA PRO A 243 -6.40 17.24 12.33
C PRO A 243 -6.41 15.74 12.63
N VAL A 244 -6.14 14.94 11.60
CA VAL A 244 -5.91 13.50 11.70
C VAL A 244 -4.50 13.18 11.22
N GLN A 245 -3.89 12.10 11.70
CA GLN A 245 -2.53 11.73 11.28
C GLN A 245 -2.33 10.23 11.17
N MET A 246 -1.37 9.87 10.35
CA MET A 246 -0.82 8.53 10.22
C MET A 246 0.63 8.56 10.68
N GLU A 247 1.02 7.62 11.55
CA GLU A 247 2.37 7.52 12.08
C GLU A 247 3.03 6.23 11.63
N ILE A 248 4.22 6.33 11.04
CA ILE A 248 4.97 5.19 10.52
C ILE A 248 6.24 5.02 11.36
N ASP A 249 6.36 3.86 12.03
CA ASP A 249 7.51 3.51 12.87
C ASP A 249 8.70 3.05 12.01
N TRP A 250 8.44 2.19 11.03
CA TRP A 250 9.47 1.75 10.10
C TRP A 250 8.87 1.17 8.80
N VAL A 251 9.71 1.20 7.79
CA VAL A 251 9.51 0.52 6.50
C VAL A 251 10.69 -0.40 6.24
N LYS A 252 10.45 -1.61 5.74
CA LYS A 252 11.47 -2.58 5.36
C LYS A 252 11.15 -3.20 4.01
N MET A 253 12.17 -3.28 3.15
CA MET A 253 12.09 -3.97 1.86
C MET A 253 13.11 -5.11 1.81
N TYR A 254 12.67 -6.25 1.31
CA TYR A 254 13.48 -7.47 1.25
C TYR A 254 13.40 -8.07 -0.16
N GLU A 255 14.53 -8.48 -0.70
CA GLU A 255 14.58 -9.29 -1.91
C GLU A 255 14.33 -10.78 -1.59
N LEU A 256 13.63 -11.47 -2.49
CA LEU A 256 13.48 -12.92 -2.47
C LEU A 256 14.85 -13.53 -2.80
N LYS A 257 15.34 -14.44 -1.93
CA LYS A 257 16.55 -15.21 -2.20
C LYS A 257 16.23 -16.33 -3.20
N GLN A 258 17.06 -16.43 -4.20
CA GLN A 258 17.07 -17.58 -5.12
C GLN A 258 17.53 -18.87 -4.43
#